data_79869a600b670d17dd8e6266cb10b8de
#
_entry.id   79869a600b670d17dd8e6266cb10b8de
#
_cell.length_a   1.000
_cell.length_b   1.000
_cell.length_c   1.000
_cell.angle_alpha   90.00
_cell.angle_beta   90.00
_cell.angle_gamma   90.00
#
_symmetry.space_group_name_H-M   'P 1'
#
loop_
_entity.id
_entity.type
_entity.pdbx_description
1 polymer ?
#
loop_
_entity_poly.entity_id
_entity_poly.type
_entity_poly.pdbx_seq_one_letter_code
_entity_poly.pdbx_strand_id
1 'polypeptide(L)' 'MKGLPEDRAVQFARYIIEAGATVRETAKEFHISKSTVHKDIQERLPLLNYPLYREVRVVLDRNKEERHLRGGE' A
#
# COMPACT_ATOMS: atom_id res chain seq x y z
N MET A 1 7.03 -22.84 5.82
CA MET A 1 6.83 -22.45 6.17
C MET A 1 6.63 -21.90 6.36
N LYS A 2 6.42 -22.00 6.34
CA LYS A 2 6.18 -21.34 6.53
C LYS A 2 6.63 -20.61 7.30
N GLY A 3 7.05 -20.30 7.24
CA GLY A 3 7.83 -19.44 8.01
C GLY A 3 7.00 -18.39 8.67
N LEU A 4 7.62 -17.31 9.03
CA LEU A 4 6.89 -16.23 9.67
C LEU A 4 5.96 -15.54 8.68
N PRO A 5 4.79 -15.13 9.13
CA PRO A 5 3.90 -14.38 8.25
C PRO A 5 4.55 -13.04 7.90
N GLU A 6 4.27 -12.60 6.69
CA GLU A 6 4.76 -11.31 6.28
C GLU A 6 4.11 -10.20 7.08
N ASP A 7 4.85 -9.14 7.27
CA ASP A 7 4.28 -7.97 7.89
C ASP A 7 3.11 -7.48 7.04
N ARG A 8 2.11 -6.96 7.71
CA ARG A 8 0.91 -6.49 7.03
C ARG A 8 1.24 -5.44 5.97
N ALA A 9 2.21 -4.56 6.26
CA ALA A 9 2.58 -3.53 5.31
C ALA A 9 3.09 -4.14 4.01
N VAL A 10 3.85 -5.22 4.10
CA VAL A 10 4.36 -5.90 2.91
C VAL A 10 3.22 -6.54 2.13
N GLN A 11 2.26 -7.10 2.82
CA GLN A 11 1.10 -7.69 2.17
C GLN A 11 0.31 -6.63 1.40
N PHE A 12 0.12 -5.47 2.01
CA PHE A 12 -0.57 -4.37 1.32
C PHE A 12 0.20 -3.98 0.06
N ALA A 13 1.51 -3.89 0.19
CA ALA A 13 2.34 -3.48 -0.94
C ALA A 13 2.21 -4.44 -2.10
N ARG A 14 2.28 -5.72 -1.82
CA ARG A 14 2.17 -6.72 -2.87
C ARG A 14 0.82 -6.66 -3.57
N TYR A 15 -0.23 -6.52 -2.79
CA TYR A 15 -1.56 -6.43 -3.35
C TYR A 15 -1.68 -5.22 -4.27
N ILE A 16 -1.18 -4.08 -3.82
CA ILE A 16 -1.25 -2.86 -4.59
C ILE A 16 -0.49 -3.01 -5.91
N ILE A 17 0.69 -3.57 -5.85
CA ILE A 17 1.51 -3.71 -7.05
C ILE A 17 0.89 -4.71 -8.03
N GLU A 18 0.45 -5.84 -7.52
CA GLU A 18 -0.07 -6.90 -8.40
C GLU A 18 -1.41 -6.55 -9.01
N ALA A 19 -2.27 -5.91 -8.23
CA ALA A 19 -3.61 -5.59 -8.69
C ALA A 19 -3.73 -4.17 -9.24
N GLY A 20 -2.71 -3.37 -9.07
CA GLY A 20 -2.80 -1.96 -9.44
C GLY A 20 -3.83 -1.26 -8.61
N ALA A 21 -3.96 -1.64 -7.35
CA ALA A 21 -5.05 -1.18 -6.50
C ALA A 21 -4.73 0.14 -5.82
N THR A 22 -5.79 0.81 -5.39
CA THR A 22 -5.65 2.01 -4.58
C THR A 22 -5.55 1.62 -3.11
N VAL A 23 -5.19 2.59 -2.28
CA VAL A 23 -5.21 2.37 -0.84
C VAL A 23 -6.61 2.00 -0.38
N ARG A 24 -7.62 2.66 -0.96
CA ARG A 24 -9.00 2.35 -0.60
C ARG A 24 -9.37 0.91 -0.94
N GLU A 25 -8.99 0.46 -2.12
CA GLU A 25 -9.30 -0.90 -2.52
C GLU A 25 -8.58 -1.91 -1.65
N THR A 26 -7.35 -1.60 -1.28
CA THR A 26 -6.58 -2.46 -0.40
C THR A 26 -7.25 -2.57 0.97
N ALA A 27 -7.72 -1.45 1.48
CA ALA A 27 -8.41 -1.45 2.76
C ALA A 27 -9.64 -2.33 2.73
N LYS A 28 -10.39 -2.27 1.63
CA LYS A 28 -11.57 -3.12 1.47
C LYS A 28 -11.18 -4.59 1.41
N GLU A 29 -10.15 -4.88 0.67
CA GLU A 29 -9.71 -6.27 0.51
C GLU A 29 -9.30 -6.88 1.85
N PHE A 30 -8.64 -6.11 2.68
CA PHE A 30 -8.14 -6.59 3.95
C PHE A 30 -9.08 -6.29 5.12
N HIS A 31 -10.23 -5.69 4.84
CA HIS A 31 -11.27 -5.43 5.85
C HIS A 31 -10.76 -4.54 6.98
N ILE A 32 -10.06 -3.48 6.62
CA ILE A 32 -9.55 -2.53 7.59
C ILE A 32 -9.77 -1.12 7.04
N SER A 33 -9.41 -0.14 7.84
CA SER A 33 -9.62 1.24 7.42
C SER A 33 -8.54 1.70 6.46
N LYS A 34 -8.90 2.64 5.61
CA LYS A 34 -7.98 3.23 4.68
C LYS A 34 -6.81 3.89 5.41
N SER A 35 -7.09 4.52 6.53
CA SER A 35 -6.05 5.18 7.32
C SER A 35 -5.00 4.19 7.77
N THR A 36 -5.42 2.99 8.16
CA THR A 36 -4.48 1.97 8.61
C THR A 36 -3.56 1.54 7.47
N VAL A 37 -4.13 1.32 6.29
CA VAL A 37 -3.32 0.94 5.14
C VAL A 37 -2.32 2.03 4.80
N HIS A 38 -2.80 3.25 4.74
CA HIS A 38 -1.97 4.38 4.37
C HIS A 38 -0.81 4.55 5.35
N LYS A 39 -1.12 4.47 6.62
CA LYS A 39 -0.11 4.64 7.65
C LYS A 39 0.95 3.54 7.59
N ASP A 40 0.51 2.30 7.44
CA ASP A 40 1.46 1.20 7.36
C ASP A 40 2.38 1.35 6.16
N ILE A 41 1.84 1.74 5.02
CA ILE A 41 2.65 1.91 3.83
C ILE A 41 3.61 3.08 3.96
N GLN A 42 3.15 4.17 4.54
CA GLN A 42 3.99 5.35 4.64
C GLN A 42 5.06 5.23 5.72
N GLU A 43 4.74 4.58 6.82
CA GLU A 43 5.63 4.58 7.97
C GLU A 43 6.37 3.27 8.18
N ARG A 44 5.71 2.15 7.95
CA ARG A 44 6.34 0.87 8.22
C ARG A 44 7.05 0.29 7.01
N LEU A 45 6.44 0.38 5.86
CA LEU A 45 6.96 -0.26 4.67
C LEU A 45 8.37 0.21 4.31
N PRO A 46 8.66 1.52 4.33
CA PRO A 46 10.02 1.94 3.99
C PRO A 46 11.08 1.43 4.94
N LEU A 47 10.69 1.11 6.17
CA LEU A 47 11.62 0.54 7.13
C LEU A 47 11.83 -0.94 6.91
N LEU A 48 10.83 -1.62 6.38
CA LEU A 48 10.86 -3.05 6.18
C LEU A 48 11.46 -3.42 4.83
N ASN A 49 11.10 -2.68 3.81
CA ASN A 49 11.52 -3.01 2.45
C ASN A 49 11.40 -1.77 1.58
N TYR A 50 12.45 -0.98 1.58
CA TYR A 50 12.43 0.29 0.89
C TYR A 50 12.21 0.15 -0.63
N PRO A 51 12.88 -0.77 -1.32
CA PRO A 51 12.61 -0.95 -2.75
C PRO A 51 11.14 -1.25 -3.04
N LEU A 52 10.52 -2.06 -2.21
CA LEU A 52 9.11 -2.37 -2.39
C LEU A 52 8.25 -1.12 -2.16
N TYR A 53 8.62 -0.33 -1.17
CA TYR A 53 7.94 0.92 -0.91
C TYR A 53 7.96 1.83 -2.13
N ARG A 54 9.11 1.91 -2.79
CA ARG A 54 9.22 2.75 -3.97
C ARG A 54 8.30 2.25 -5.09
N GLU A 55 8.21 0.93 -5.26
CA GLU A 55 7.33 0.39 -6.27
C GLU A 55 5.88 0.71 -5.99
N VAL A 56 5.49 0.59 -4.72
CA VAL A 56 4.13 0.95 -4.34
C VAL A 56 3.85 2.42 -4.64
N ARG A 57 4.81 3.28 -4.33
CA ARG A 57 4.62 4.69 -4.61
C ARG A 57 4.40 4.96 -6.08
N VAL A 58 5.11 4.24 -6.94
CA VAL A 58 4.92 4.40 -8.38
C VAL A 58 3.51 4.00 -8.79
N VAL A 59 3.03 2.88 -8.26
CA VAL A 59 1.69 2.42 -8.60
C VAL A 59 0.65 3.41 -8.10
N LEU A 60 0.80 3.88 -6.88
CA LEU A 60 -0.16 4.82 -6.32
C LEU A 60 -0.16 6.14 -7.08
N ASP A 61 1.00 6.56 -7.53
CA ASP A 61 1.08 7.80 -8.31
C ASP A 61 0.38 7.68 -9.65
N ARG A 62 0.42 6.49 -10.24
CA ARG A 62 -0.28 6.27 -11.50
C ARG A 62 -1.77 6.22 -11.31
N ASN A 63 -2.21 5.91 -10.13
CA ASN A 63 -3.61 5.71 -9.85
C ASN A 63 -4.30 7.05 -9.74
N LYS A 64 -5.22 7.31 -10.65
CA LYS A 64 -5.86 8.61 -10.70
C LYS A 64 -6.59 8.95 -9.42
N GLU A 65 -7.21 7.97 -8.82
CA GLU A 65 -7.93 8.22 -7.58
C GLU A 65 -7.02 8.69 -6.47
N GLU A 66 -5.86 8.06 -6.37
CA GLU A 66 -4.92 8.46 -5.34
C GLU A 66 -4.36 9.83 -5.61
N ARG A 67 -4.06 10.10 -6.87
CA ARG A 67 -3.56 11.42 -7.24
C ARG A 67 -4.58 12.49 -6.95
N HIS A 68 -5.83 12.19 -7.25
CA HIS A 68 -6.91 13.13 -7.04
C HIS A 68 -7.06 13.49 -5.57
N LEU A 69 -7.01 12.47 -4.72
CA LEU A 69 -7.11 12.71 -3.29
C LEU A 69 -6.00 13.60 -2.78
N ARG A 70 -4.81 13.28 -3.24
CA ARG A 70 -3.67 14.01 -2.81
C ARG A 70 -3.63 15.37 -3.40
N GLY A 71 -4.03 15.42 -4.67
CA GLY A 71 -3.96 16.63 -5.40
C GLY A 71 -4.96 17.61 -4.96
N GLY A 72 -5.77 17.23 -4.10
CA GLY A 72 -6.67 18.22 -3.62
C GLY A 72 -6.03 19.52 -3.70
N GLU A 73 -4.87 19.55 -3.96
CA GLU A 73 -4.31 20.76 -4.22
C GLU A 73 -4.31 21.04 -5.53
#